data_87179a2b3a622e65d76e091b3bebbc27
#
_entry.id   87179a2b3a622e65d76e091b3bebbc27
#
_cell.length_a   1.000
_cell.length_b   1.000
_cell.length_c   1.000
_cell.angle_alpha   90.00
_cell.angle_beta   90.00
_cell.angle_gamma   90.00
#
_symmetry.space_group_name_H-M   'P 1'
#
loop_
_entity.id
_entity.type
_entity.pdbx_description
1 polymer ?
#
loop_
_entity_poly.entity_id
_entity_poly.type
_entity_poly.pdbx_seq_one_letter_code
_entity_poly.pdbx_strand_id
1 'polypeptide(L)' 'QMLFVSAGFDAHRDDEMSHLGWTDADYAWITRQLVAVADDCCEGRIVSVLEGGYALPALARSVEQHVRTLIDLQ' A
#
# COMPACT_ATOMS: atom_id res chain seq x y z
N GLN A 1 -15.75 6.68 -12.10
CA GLN A 1 -14.31 6.41 -12.06
C GLN A 1 -13.97 5.44 -10.93
N MET A 2 -12.87 4.75 -11.07
CA MET A 2 -12.37 3.82 -10.08
C MET A 2 -10.84 3.88 -10.08
N LEU A 3 -10.24 3.92 -8.87
CA LEU A 3 -8.79 3.92 -8.73
C LEU A 3 -8.28 2.48 -8.61
N PHE A 4 -7.34 2.11 -9.46
CA PHE A 4 -6.65 0.82 -9.38
C PHE A 4 -5.25 1.03 -8.82
N VAL A 5 -4.87 0.21 -7.86
CA VAL A 5 -3.55 0.26 -7.22
C VAL A 5 -2.81 -1.05 -7.50
N SER A 6 -1.64 -0.93 -8.13
CA SER A 6 -0.68 -2.02 -8.22
C SER A 6 0.18 -1.97 -6.96
N ALA A 7 -0.14 -2.81 -5.99
CA ALA A 7 0.46 -2.73 -4.65
C ALA A 7 1.71 -3.59 -4.57
N GLY A 8 2.87 -2.94 -4.64
CA GLY A 8 4.16 -3.58 -4.46
C GLY A 8 4.79 -3.18 -3.13
N PHE A 9 5.43 -4.13 -2.47
CA PHE A 9 6.06 -3.92 -1.16
C PHE A 9 7.56 -4.19 -1.18
N ASP A 10 8.16 -4.20 -2.36
CA ASP A 10 9.59 -4.41 -2.55
C ASP A 10 10.43 -3.16 -2.31
N ALA A 11 9.80 -2.01 -2.07
CA ALA A 11 10.50 -0.79 -1.66
C ALA A 11 10.87 -0.80 -0.17
N HIS A 12 10.37 -1.79 0.59
CA HIS A 12 10.67 -1.89 2.02
C HIS A 12 12.17 -2.06 2.25
N ARG A 13 12.68 -1.43 3.33
CA ARG A 13 14.11 -1.46 3.66
C ARG A 13 14.66 -2.88 3.87
N ASP A 14 13.78 -3.83 4.26
CA ASP A 14 14.16 -5.23 4.49
C ASP A 14 14.13 -6.08 3.22
N ASP A 15 13.69 -5.52 2.09
CA ASP A 15 13.58 -6.25 0.84
C ASP A 15 14.88 -6.15 0.04
N GLU A 16 15.47 -7.30 -0.28
CA GLU A 16 16.75 -7.36 -0.97
C GLU A 16 16.64 -7.09 -2.48
N MET A 17 15.45 -7.14 -3.03
CA MET A 17 15.22 -6.90 -4.47
C MET A 17 15.19 -5.41 -4.80
N SER A 18 15.13 -4.56 -3.78
CA SER A 18 15.10 -3.12 -3.94
C SER A 18 15.96 -2.49 -2.85
N HIS A 19 16.47 -1.28 -3.09
CA HIS A 19 17.33 -0.57 -2.14
C HIS A 19 16.70 0.75 -1.69
N LEU A 20 15.35 0.83 -1.67
CA LEU A 20 14.66 2.09 -1.42
C LEU A 20 14.44 2.44 0.05
N GLY A 21 14.44 1.46 0.94
CA GLY A 21 14.44 1.73 2.38
C GLY A 21 13.11 2.19 2.97
N TRP A 22 12.00 1.87 2.35
CA TRP A 22 10.68 2.19 2.90
C TRP A 22 10.38 1.37 4.15
N THR A 23 9.56 1.92 5.05
CA THR A 23 9.10 1.24 6.26
C THR A 23 7.63 0.88 6.17
N ASP A 24 7.14 0.08 7.14
CA ASP A 24 5.72 -0.26 7.23
C ASP A 24 4.86 1.01 7.31
N ALA A 25 5.34 2.02 8.06
CA ALA A 25 4.62 3.29 8.22
C ALA A 25 4.55 4.08 6.91
N ASP A 26 5.57 3.96 6.05
CA ASP A 26 5.55 4.63 4.75
C ASP A 26 4.45 4.05 3.86
N TYR A 27 4.23 2.75 3.90
CA TYR A 27 3.14 2.12 3.16
C TYR A 27 1.77 2.57 3.70
N ALA A 28 1.62 2.69 5.01
CA ALA A 28 0.38 3.22 5.59
C ALA A 28 0.14 4.66 5.14
N TRP A 29 1.17 5.50 5.13
CA TRP A 29 1.07 6.90 4.72
C TRP A 29 0.61 7.02 3.27
N ILE A 30 1.26 6.29 2.35
CA ILE A 30 0.91 6.39 0.94
C ILE A 30 -0.49 5.83 0.68
N THR A 31 -0.87 4.79 1.40
CA THR A 31 -2.22 4.22 1.27
C THR A 31 -3.29 5.25 1.68
N ARG A 32 -3.04 6.03 2.74
CA ARG A 32 -3.95 7.10 3.14
C ARG A 32 -4.10 8.15 2.04
N GLN A 33 -3.01 8.49 1.35
CA GLN A 33 -3.07 9.43 0.23
C GLN A 33 -3.91 8.87 -0.92
N LEU A 34 -3.77 7.58 -1.21
CA LEU A 34 -4.53 6.93 -2.29
C LEU A 34 -6.02 6.88 -1.96
N VAL A 35 -6.38 6.60 -0.71
CA VAL A 35 -7.79 6.60 -0.28
C VAL A 35 -8.37 8.01 -0.40
N ALA A 36 -7.61 9.04 -0.04
CA ALA A 36 -8.06 10.42 -0.17
C ALA A 36 -8.33 10.79 -1.64
N VAL A 37 -7.46 10.35 -2.55
CA VAL A 37 -7.66 10.56 -3.99
C VAL A 37 -8.91 9.83 -4.47
N ALA A 38 -9.11 8.58 -4.04
CA ALA A 38 -10.27 7.79 -4.45
C ALA A 38 -11.57 8.43 -3.95
N ASP A 39 -11.58 8.95 -2.72
CA ASP A 39 -12.76 9.63 -2.17
C ASP A 39 -13.08 10.91 -2.94
N ASP A 40 -12.05 11.65 -3.35
CA ASP A 40 -12.20 12.92 -4.04
C ASP A 40 -12.63 12.76 -5.49
N CYS A 41 -12.07 11.78 -6.20
CA CYS A 41 -12.21 11.63 -7.66
C CYS A 41 -13.04 10.42 -8.09
N CYS A 42 -13.15 9.39 -7.26
CA CYS A 42 -13.71 8.10 -7.64
C CYS A 42 -14.82 7.62 -6.69
N GLU A 43 -15.40 8.51 -5.89
CA GLU A 43 -16.46 8.19 -4.92
C GLU A 43 -16.06 7.06 -3.97
N GLY A 44 -14.79 6.99 -3.59
CA GLY A 44 -14.26 5.97 -2.69
C GLY A 44 -14.02 4.61 -3.34
N ARG A 45 -14.16 4.50 -4.65
CA ARG A 45 -13.95 3.24 -5.36
C ARG A 45 -12.48 2.99 -5.62
N ILE A 46 -11.92 1.99 -4.96
CA ILE A 46 -10.52 1.64 -5.06
C ILE A 46 -10.36 0.11 -5.12
N VAL A 47 -9.50 -0.36 -6.00
CA VAL A 47 -9.12 -1.77 -6.11
C VAL A 47 -7.61 -1.86 -6.01
N SER A 48 -7.12 -2.71 -5.13
CA SER A 48 -5.69 -2.92 -4.93
C SER A 48 -5.32 -4.36 -5.27
N VAL A 49 -4.28 -4.53 -6.06
CA VAL A 49 -3.77 -5.84 -6.50
C VAL A 49 -2.33 -5.98 -6.03
N LEU A 50 -2.04 -7.06 -5.32
CA LEU A 50 -0.68 -7.34 -4.84
C LEU A 50 0.21 -7.77 -6.01
N GLU A 51 1.40 -7.18 -6.10
CA GLU A 51 2.36 -7.54 -7.13
C GLU A 51 3.73 -7.89 -6.54
N GLY A 52 4.46 -6.94 -5.93
CA GLY A 52 5.82 -7.16 -5.45
C GLY A 52 5.93 -7.20 -3.93
N GLY A 53 7.04 -7.75 -3.47
CA GLY A 53 7.37 -7.85 -2.04
C GLY A 53 7.98 -9.21 -1.75
N TYR A 54 9.26 -9.22 -1.38
CA TYR A 54 10.04 -10.46 -1.31
C TYR A 54 10.59 -10.75 0.09
N ALA A 55 10.66 -9.75 0.96
CA ALA A 55 11.01 -9.94 2.36
C ALA A 55 9.74 -10.32 3.12
N LEU A 56 9.49 -11.61 3.35
CA LEU A 56 8.19 -12.10 3.80
C LEU A 56 7.70 -11.49 5.11
N PRO A 57 8.51 -11.34 6.16
CA PRO A 57 8.02 -10.67 7.38
C PRO A 57 7.64 -9.20 7.14
N ALA A 58 8.43 -8.48 6.35
CA ALA A 58 8.14 -7.09 6.00
C ALA A 58 6.91 -7.00 5.10
N LEU A 59 6.76 -7.94 4.18
CA LEU A 59 5.58 -8.02 3.32
C LEU A 59 4.31 -8.17 4.17
N ALA A 60 4.31 -9.09 5.12
CA ALA A 60 3.14 -9.33 5.98
C ALA A 60 2.77 -8.07 6.76
N ARG A 61 3.75 -7.38 7.36
CA ARG A 61 3.50 -6.14 8.12
C ARG A 61 2.99 -5.01 7.23
N SER A 62 3.60 -4.86 6.06
CA SER A 62 3.23 -3.78 5.13
C SER A 62 1.86 -4.01 4.52
N VAL A 63 1.52 -5.24 4.15
CA VAL A 63 0.19 -5.58 3.66
C VAL A 63 -0.86 -5.35 4.75
N GLU A 64 -0.56 -5.70 6.00
CA GLU A 64 -1.46 -5.43 7.11
C GLU A 64 -1.74 -3.94 7.25
N GLN A 65 -0.71 -3.09 7.19
CA GLN A 65 -0.89 -1.63 7.25
C GLN A 65 -1.71 -1.11 6.08
N HIS A 66 -1.45 -1.62 4.89
CA HIS A 66 -2.19 -1.25 3.69
C HIS A 66 -3.68 -1.60 3.82
N VAL A 67 -3.99 -2.83 4.20
CA VAL A 67 -5.37 -3.30 4.33
C VAL A 67 -6.09 -2.57 5.47
N ARG A 68 -5.46 -2.40 6.62
CA ARG A 68 -6.04 -1.66 7.74
C ARG A 68 -6.39 -0.23 7.33
N THR A 69 -5.49 0.42 6.59
CA THR A 69 -5.72 1.80 6.13
C THR A 69 -6.90 1.87 5.16
N LEU A 70 -7.01 0.91 4.24
CA LEU A 70 -8.15 0.85 3.32
C LEU A 70 -9.48 0.68 4.06
N ILE A 71 -9.49 -0.14 5.12
CA ILE A 71 -10.70 -0.39 5.91
C ILE A 71 -11.04 0.82 6.79
N ASP A 72 -10.05 1.35 7.51
CA ASP A 72 -10.29 2.38 8.54
C ASP A 72 -10.69 3.72 7.96
N LEU A 73 -10.32 4.00 6.72
CA LEU A 73 -10.63 5.29 6.07
C LEU A 73 -11.88 5.24 5.20
N GLN A 74 -12.57 4.12 5.18
CA GLN A 74 -13.85 3.98 4.49
C GLN A 74 -15.04 3.97 5.49
#